data_adfcc600798d57828f4abf074729b747
#
_entry.id   adfcc600798d57828f4abf074729b747
#
_cell.length_a   1.000
_cell.length_b   1.000
_cell.length_c   1.000
_cell.angle_alpha   90.00
_cell.angle_beta   90.00
_cell.angle_gamma   90.00
#
_symmetry.space_group_name_H-M   'P 1'
#
loop_
_entity.id
_entity.type
_entity.pdbx_description
1 polymer ?
#
loop_
_entity_poly.entity_id
_entity_poly.type
_entity_poly.pdbx_seq_one_letter_code
_entity_poly.pdbx_strand_id
1 'polypeptide(L)'
;RFVKKQRVQIGTLKALGFKNKKIVKHYVSYGFYISLIASILGLLAGRFILGYYFLNMEMSYFEVPEYSTVLIPEVYILAVVVVVLITVVTYLSCNKVLKEPAAEALRLEIPKVKKAKFSLTTKGIFKKASLATRWNLRDIARNKGRSIMAIVGVMGCTMLMVCAFGMLDTMNSYLDWQFDKLNKFSYKLSLDNNYTDNDFENVTKNYGNATSESLGIEIKIGDKKETNTITINDAKDYLRYTDHDKKYIDLKNDGVYITEKLSNKLNLKVGDEISWHVFGNDTWYTSKIIGLNRDPQNQQLNASRAYYESLGLEYKADTVYTNNDLSNVKEIEGVKTIQS
;
A
#
# COMPACT_ATOMS: atom_id res chain seq x y z
N ARG A 1 29.39 11.15 -16.82
CA ARG A 1 29.20 11.41 -18.26
C ARG A 1 29.59 12.86 -18.62
N PHE A 2 29.14 13.84 -17.84
CA PHE A 2 29.49 15.27 -18.01
C PHE A 2 30.99 15.50 -17.99
N VAL A 3 31.71 15.07 -16.95
CA VAL A 3 33.16 15.22 -16.80
C VAL A 3 33.94 14.57 -17.96
N LYS A 4 33.46 13.44 -18.48
CA LYS A 4 34.08 12.81 -19.66
C LYS A 4 33.89 13.62 -20.95
N LYS A 5 32.76 14.32 -21.11
CA LYS A 5 32.55 15.24 -22.25
C LYS A 5 33.49 16.44 -22.19
N GLN A 6 33.84 16.88 -20.97
CA GLN A 6 34.76 18.03 -20.72
C GLN A 6 36.23 17.60 -20.66
N ARG A 7 36.57 16.37 -21.06
CA ARG A 7 37.95 15.84 -20.99
C ARG A 7 38.95 16.69 -21.71
N VAL A 8 38.61 17.20 -22.92
CA VAL A 8 39.48 18.07 -23.71
C VAL A 8 39.73 19.39 -23.00
N GLN A 9 38.69 20.03 -22.46
CA GLN A 9 38.81 21.26 -21.69
C GLN A 9 39.67 21.08 -20.43
N ILE A 10 39.48 19.96 -19.72
CA ILE A 10 40.30 19.60 -18.56
C ILE A 10 41.79 19.43 -19.00
N GLY A 11 42.01 18.77 -20.14
CA GLY A 11 43.33 18.61 -20.73
C GLY A 11 43.98 19.94 -21.07
N THR A 12 43.25 20.87 -21.69
CA THR A 12 43.72 22.21 -22.01
C THR A 12 44.08 23.01 -20.75
N LEU A 13 43.22 23.02 -19.73
CA LEU A 13 43.50 23.69 -18.45
C LEU A 13 44.76 23.12 -17.78
N LYS A 14 44.95 21.82 -17.87
CA LYS A 14 46.12 21.13 -17.32
C LYS A 14 47.38 21.48 -18.11
N ALA A 15 47.32 21.59 -19.45
CA ALA A 15 48.41 22.01 -20.32
C ALA A 15 48.82 23.47 -20.07
N LEU A 16 47.87 24.32 -19.71
CA LEU A 16 48.10 25.72 -19.30
C LEU A 16 48.65 25.86 -17.87
N GLY A 17 48.95 24.77 -17.17
CA GLY A 17 49.58 24.77 -15.85
C GLY A 17 48.63 24.94 -14.66
N PHE A 18 47.31 24.84 -14.84
CA PHE A 18 46.39 24.89 -13.72
C PHE A 18 46.56 23.67 -12.78
N LYS A 19 46.63 23.95 -11.47
CA LYS A 19 46.76 22.91 -10.45
C LYS A 19 45.50 21.99 -10.44
N ASN A 20 45.70 20.69 -10.43
CA ASN A 20 44.61 19.70 -10.40
C ASN A 20 43.53 19.98 -9.34
N LYS A 21 43.92 20.47 -8.14
CA LYS A 21 43.02 20.88 -7.07
C LYS A 21 42.04 21.98 -7.48
N LYS A 22 42.48 22.97 -8.27
CA LYS A 22 41.60 24.07 -8.75
C LYS A 22 40.58 23.54 -9.77
N ILE A 23 41.00 22.66 -10.67
CA ILE A 23 40.14 22.03 -11.67
C ILE A 23 39.06 21.17 -10.99
N VAL A 24 39.47 20.30 -10.05
CA VAL A 24 38.52 19.48 -9.25
C VAL A 24 37.51 20.36 -8.54
N LYS A 25 37.98 21.40 -7.82
CA LYS A 25 37.08 22.30 -7.07
C LYS A 25 36.02 22.91 -7.98
N HIS A 26 36.39 23.34 -9.19
CA HIS A 26 35.47 23.94 -10.16
C HIS A 26 34.35 22.94 -10.58
N TYR A 27 34.70 21.74 -10.99
CA TYR A 27 33.70 20.75 -11.43
C TYR A 27 32.87 20.15 -10.29
N VAL A 28 33.46 20.03 -9.11
CA VAL A 28 32.75 19.53 -7.92
C VAL A 28 31.78 20.58 -7.40
N SER A 29 32.17 21.87 -7.38
CA SER A 29 31.27 22.95 -6.98
C SER A 29 30.07 23.06 -7.92
N TYR A 30 30.26 22.85 -9.22
CA TYR A 30 29.15 22.81 -10.18
C TYR A 30 28.16 21.70 -9.85
N GLY A 31 28.64 20.47 -9.60
CA GLY A 31 27.80 19.36 -9.19
C GLY A 31 27.08 19.61 -7.86
N PHE A 32 27.80 20.22 -6.90
CA PHE A 32 27.25 20.57 -5.60
C PHE A 32 26.11 21.59 -5.70
N TYR A 33 26.33 22.72 -6.42
CA TYR A 33 25.32 23.76 -6.55
C TYR A 33 24.06 23.27 -7.29
N ILE A 34 24.22 22.48 -8.34
CA ILE A 34 23.07 21.94 -9.07
C ILE A 34 22.26 21.00 -8.18
N SER A 35 22.93 20.10 -7.46
CA SER A 35 22.23 19.17 -6.58
C SER A 35 21.56 19.87 -5.40
N LEU A 36 22.19 20.93 -4.86
CA LEU A 36 21.62 21.74 -3.79
C LEU A 36 20.35 22.47 -4.25
N ILE A 37 20.41 23.15 -5.38
CA ILE A 37 19.25 23.87 -5.95
C ILE A 37 18.12 22.86 -6.26
N ALA A 38 18.44 21.75 -6.88
CA ALA A 38 17.46 20.70 -7.19
C ALA A 38 16.81 20.12 -5.93
N SER A 39 17.58 19.91 -4.85
CA SER A 39 17.05 19.44 -3.58
C SER A 39 16.13 20.46 -2.92
N ILE A 40 16.49 21.74 -2.93
CA ILE A 40 15.63 22.81 -2.38
C ILE A 40 14.32 22.89 -3.15
N LEU A 41 14.39 22.93 -4.49
CA LEU A 41 13.20 22.97 -5.34
C LEU A 41 12.33 21.72 -5.16
N GLY A 42 12.95 20.55 -5.01
CA GLY A 42 12.25 19.30 -4.75
C GLY A 42 11.51 19.29 -3.41
N LEU A 43 12.14 19.82 -2.35
CA LEU A 43 11.50 19.96 -1.03
C LEU A 43 10.32 20.93 -1.06
N LEU A 44 10.47 22.06 -1.73
CA LEU A 44 9.41 23.05 -1.89
C LEU A 44 8.24 22.49 -2.70
N ALA A 45 8.52 21.90 -3.85
CA ALA A 45 7.50 21.30 -4.69
C ALA A 45 6.79 20.12 -3.98
N GLY A 46 7.54 19.29 -3.26
CA GLY A 46 7.00 18.20 -2.48
C GLY A 46 6.02 18.68 -1.41
N ARG A 47 6.37 19.75 -0.68
CA ARG A 47 5.51 20.30 0.36
C ARG A 47 4.29 21.03 -0.19
N PHE A 48 4.50 21.97 -1.11
CA PHE A 48 3.44 22.92 -1.50
C PHE A 48 2.59 22.45 -2.69
N ILE A 49 3.11 21.60 -3.55
CA ILE A 49 2.40 21.12 -4.73
C ILE A 49 1.89 19.70 -4.50
N LEU A 50 2.79 18.74 -4.34
CA LEU A 50 2.43 17.33 -4.22
C LEU A 50 1.72 17.01 -2.90
N GLY A 51 2.23 17.55 -1.79
CA GLY A 51 1.64 17.33 -0.47
C GLY A 51 0.21 17.84 -0.39
N TYR A 52 -0.04 19.04 -0.90
CA TYR A 52 -1.40 19.60 -0.92
C TYR A 52 -2.34 18.83 -1.87
N TYR A 53 -1.85 18.41 -3.03
CA TYR A 53 -2.64 17.61 -3.97
C TYR A 53 -3.06 16.26 -3.37
N PHE A 54 -2.13 15.54 -2.74
CA PHE A 54 -2.44 14.25 -2.10
C PHE A 54 -3.36 14.42 -0.89
N LEU A 55 -3.15 15.46 -0.08
CA LEU A 55 -4.05 15.75 1.05
C LEU A 55 -5.48 15.98 0.59
N ASN A 56 -5.70 16.80 -0.43
CA ASN A 56 -7.04 17.05 -0.95
C ASN A 56 -7.70 15.78 -1.51
N MET A 57 -6.92 14.85 -2.05
CA MET A 57 -7.43 13.57 -2.52
C MET A 57 -7.85 12.67 -1.36
N GLU A 58 -7.03 12.58 -0.31
CA GLU A 58 -7.32 11.76 0.88
C GLU A 58 -8.47 12.31 1.72
N MET A 59 -8.65 13.63 1.76
CA MET A 59 -9.76 14.29 2.46
C MET A 59 -11.12 13.98 1.88
N SER A 60 -11.21 13.50 0.67
CA SER A 60 -12.46 13.00 0.09
C SER A 60 -12.94 11.72 0.77
N TYR A 61 -12.06 11.03 1.50
CA TYR A 61 -12.33 9.76 2.15
C TYR A 61 -12.30 9.81 3.69
N PHE A 62 -11.61 10.80 4.27
CA PHE A 62 -11.41 10.89 5.72
C PHE A 62 -11.63 12.32 6.22
N GLU A 63 -12.44 12.49 7.27
CA GLU A 63 -12.54 13.75 7.99
C GLU A 63 -11.38 13.86 8.99
N VAL A 64 -10.41 14.72 8.66
CA VAL A 64 -9.31 15.05 9.55
C VAL A 64 -9.48 16.47 10.05
N PRO A 65 -9.67 16.71 11.36
CA PRO A 65 -10.06 18.02 11.88
C PRO A 65 -9.03 19.14 11.68
N GLU A 66 -7.75 18.83 11.69
CA GLU A 66 -6.67 19.78 11.36
C GLU A 66 -5.58 19.07 10.57
N TYR A 67 -5.30 19.58 9.38
CA TYR A 67 -4.26 19.01 8.52
C TYR A 67 -3.29 20.07 8.01
N SER A 68 -2.03 19.72 8.02
CA SER A 68 -0.98 20.52 7.41
C SER A 68 0.07 19.62 6.77
N THR A 69 0.62 20.07 5.65
CA THR A 69 1.77 19.39 5.05
C THR A 69 3.01 19.67 5.89
N VAL A 70 3.47 18.70 6.65
CA VAL A 70 4.70 18.79 7.43
C VAL A 70 5.76 17.90 6.81
N LEU A 71 6.95 18.44 6.59
CA LEU A 71 8.11 17.63 6.21
C LEU A 71 8.74 17.06 7.48
N ILE A 72 8.71 15.74 7.59
CA ILE A 72 9.38 15.02 8.69
C ILE A 72 10.91 15.18 8.57
N PRO A 73 11.65 15.18 9.69
CA PRO A 73 13.10 15.39 9.71
C PRO A 73 13.89 14.47 8.79
N GLU A 74 13.42 13.25 8.59
CA GLU A 74 14.04 12.22 7.74
C GLU A 74 14.15 12.68 6.27
N VAL A 75 13.20 13.49 5.79
CA VAL A 75 13.21 14.01 4.41
C VAL A 75 14.36 15.00 4.22
N TYR A 76 14.67 15.83 5.21
CA TYR A 76 15.81 16.75 5.15
C TYR A 76 17.13 15.96 5.19
N ILE A 77 17.22 14.93 6.01
CA ILE A 77 18.40 14.05 6.07
C ILE A 77 18.61 13.37 4.71
N LEU A 78 17.55 12.85 4.11
CA LEU A 78 17.61 12.23 2.79
C LEU A 78 18.09 13.21 1.72
N ALA A 79 17.59 14.45 1.71
CA ALA A 79 18.02 15.50 0.79
C ALA A 79 19.53 15.80 0.92
N VAL A 80 20.03 15.91 2.16
CA VAL A 80 21.47 16.12 2.43
C VAL A 80 22.29 14.93 1.93
N VAL A 81 21.84 13.69 2.21
CA VAL A 81 22.51 12.46 1.75
C VAL A 81 22.63 12.44 0.23
N VAL A 82 21.56 12.80 -0.50
CA VAL A 82 21.58 12.86 -1.97
C VAL A 82 22.58 13.90 -2.47
N VAL A 83 22.61 15.11 -1.90
CA VAL A 83 23.57 16.16 -2.27
C VAL A 83 25.01 15.70 -2.04
N VAL A 84 25.29 15.09 -0.89
CA VAL A 84 26.62 14.55 -0.56
C VAL A 84 27.01 13.44 -1.54
N LEU A 85 26.10 12.51 -1.82
CA LEU A 85 26.35 11.41 -2.74
C LEU A 85 26.70 11.91 -4.15
N ILE A 86 25.94 12.87 -4.69
CA ILE A 86 26.20 13.46 -6.00
C ILE A 86 27.57 14.18 -6.02
N THR A 87 27.88 14.89 -4.94
CA THR A 87 29.16 15.59 -4.80
C THR A 87 30.33 14.60 -4.77
N VAL A 88 30.24 13.53 -4.02
CA VAL A 88 31.25 12.46 -3.93
C VAL A 88 31.42 11.77 -5.29
N VAL A 89 30.33 11.41 -5.96
CA VAL A 89 30.39 10.79 -7.29
C VAL A 89 31.05 11.72 -8.32
N THR A 90 30.75 13.02 -8.25
CA THR A 90 31.37 14.02 -9.11
C THR A 90 32.88 14.13 -8.83
N TYR A 91 33.26 14.17 -7.56
CA TYR A 91 34.66 14.19 -7.13
C TYR A 91 35.45 12.96 -7.65
N LEU A 92 34.91 11.75 -7.44
CA LEU A 92 35.53 10.51 -7.90
C LEU A 92 35.66 10.47 -9.43
N SER A 93 34.64 10.97 -10.13
CA SER A 93 34.66 11.06 -11.60
C SER A 93 35.70 12.03 -12.12
N CYS A 94 35.83 13.21 -11.48
CA CYS A 94 36.87 14.21 -11.82
C CYS A 94 38.28 13.68 -11.57
N ASN A 95 38.51 13.07 -10.41
CA ASN A 95 39.81 12.51 -10.07
C ASN A 95 40.26 11.45 -11.07
N LYS A 96 39.31 10.63 -11.56
CA LYS A 96 39.62 9.61 -12.57
C LYS A 96 40.12 10.22 -13.90
N VAL A 97 39.51 11.34 -14.35
CA VAL A 97 39.89 12.02 -15.59
C VAL A 97 41.22 12.78 -15.41
N LEU A 98 41.45 13.36 -14.25
CA LEU A 98 42.67 14.08 -13.93
C LEU A 98 43.92 13.23 -13.76
N LYS A 99 43.79 11.94 -13.55
CA LYS A 99 44.92 11.01 -13.56
C LYS A 99 45.57 10.82 -14.95
N GLU A 100 44.83 11.17 -16.02
CA GLU A 100 45.36 11.08 -17.38
C GLU A 100 46.30 12.24 -17.66
N PRO A 101 47.45 11.99 -18.35
CA PRO A 101 48.34 13.08 -18.81
C PRO A 101 47.62 14.06 -19.74
N ALA A 102 48.01 15.36 -19.73
CA ALA A 102 47.36 16.38 -20.56
C ALA A 102 47.43 16.05 -22.06
N ALA A 103 48.56 15.52 -22.52
CA ALA A 103 48.76 15.08 -23.91
C ALA A 103 47.79 13.95 -24.32
N GLU A 104 47.44 13.02 -23.39
CA GLU A 104 46.50 11.95 -23.64
C GLU A 104 45.04 12.38 -23.58
N ALA A 105 44.76 13.38 -22.74
CA ALA A 105 43.44 14.01 -22.64
C ALA A 105 43.05 14.81 -23.89
N LEU A 106 44.03 15.42 -24.58
CA LEU A 106 43.86 16.18 -25.83
C LEU A 106 43.79 15.27 -27.07
N ARG A 107 44.27 14.04 -26.99
CA ARG A 107 44.16 13.05 -28.09
C ARG A 107 42.71 12.62 -28.26
N LEU A 108 42.24 12.55 -29.50
CA LEU A 108 40.98 11.92 -29.86
C LEU A 108 40.93 10.50 -29.28
N GLU A 109 39.94 10.22 -28.46
CA GLU A 109 39.73 8.83 -27.93
C GLU A 109 39.52 7.88 -29.11
N ILE A 110 40.56 7.13 -29.47
CA ILE A 110 40.34 5.94 -30.29
C ILE A 110 39.54 4.97 -29.43
N PRO A 111 38.35 4.53 -29.84
CA PRO A 111 37.55 3.61 -29.05
C PRO A 111 38.36 2.37 -28.77
N LYS A 112 38.78 2.17 -27.51
CA LYS A 112 39.46 0.92 -27.10
C LYS A 112 38.46 -0.22 -27.31
N VAL A 113 38.61 -0.95 -28.42
CA VAL A 113 37.79 -2.12 -28.72
C VAL A 113 38.15 -3.20 -27.68
N LYS A 114 37.36 -3.24 -26.61
CA LYS A 114 37.46 -4.40 -25.68
C LYS A 114 36.97 -5.61 -26.46
N LYS A 115 37.88 -6.52 -26.76
CA LYS A 115 37.50 -7.85 -27.31
C LYS A 115 36.55 -8.48 -26.30
N ALA A 116 35.29 -8.69 -26.68
CA ALA A 116 34.36 -9.41 -25.84
C ALA A 116 34.91 -10.85 -25.67
N LYS A 117 35.18 -11.25 -24.44
CA LYS A 117 35.66 -12.61 -24.11
C LYS A 117 34.67 -13.72 -24.51
N PHE A 118 33.44 -13.35 -24.88
CA PHE A 118 32.39 -14.29 -25.21
C PHE A 118 31.80 -13.94 -26.58
N SER A 119 32.03 -14.80 -27.56
CA SER A 119 31.42 -14.68 -28.91
C SER A 119 30.01 -15.25 -28.87
N LEU A 120 29.04 -14.44 -28.42
CA LEU A 120 27.61 -14.79 -28.47
C LEU A 120 27.08 -15.05 -29.89
N THR A 121 27.85 -14.70 -30.92
CA THR A 121 27.39 -14.69 -32.32
C THR A 121 27.74 -15.94 -33.10
N THR A 122 28.55 -16.86 -32.56
CA THR A 122 29.08 -18.02 -33.29
C THR A 122 28.53 -19.36 -32.82
N LYS A 123 27.90 -19.44 -31.65
CA LYS A 123 27.35 -20.68 -31.11
C LYS A 123 25.87 -20.61 -30.79
N GLY A 124 25.09 -21.61 -31.14
CA GLY A 124 23.72 -21.84 -30.72
C GLY A 124 22.65 -21.08 -31.53
N ILE A 125 21.55 -20.77 -30.87
CA ILE A 125 20.30 -20.18 -31.40
C ILE A 125 20.51 -18.89 -32.21
N PHE A 126 21.55 -18.10 -31.87
CA PHE A 126 21.89 -16.85 -32.54
C PHE A 126 22.54 -16.97 -33.91
N LYS A 127 22.88 -18.18 -34.33
CA LYS A 127 23.47 -18.41 -35.66
C LYS A 127 22.49 -18.11 -36.78
N LYS A 128 21.17 -18.27 -36.53
CA LYS A 128 20.07 -18.01 -37.50
C LYS A 128 19.50 -16.57 -37.35
N ALA A 129 19.98 -15.77 -36.42
CA ALA A 129 19.48 -14.42 -36.20
C ALA A 129 19.91 -13.43 -37.29
N SER A 130 19.07 -12.43 -37.57
CA SER A 130 19.35 -11.41 -38.59
C SER A 130 20.63 -10.59 -38.24
N LEU A 131 21.21 -9.95 -39.23
CA LEU A 131 22.42 -9.14 -39.06
C LEU A 131 22.19 -8.04 -38.00
N ALA A 132 21.01 -7.39 -38.02
CA ALA A 132 20.63 -6.35 -37.06
C ALA A 132 20.59 -6.88 -35.62
N THR A 133 19.99 -8.05 -35.42
CA THR A 133 19.93 -8.68 -34.09
C THR A 133 21.31 -9.03 -33.55
N ARG A 134 22.19 -9.58 -34.42
CA ARG A 134 23.59 -9.88 -34.03
C ARG A 134 24.37 -8.61 -33.66
N TRP A 135 24.14 -7.51 -34.39
CA TRP A 135 24.77 -6.22 -34.11
C TRP A 135 24.33 -5.70 -32.75
N ASN A 136 23.02 -5.66 -32.49
CA ASN A 136 22.46 -5.21 -31.21
C ASN A 136 22.97 -6.04 -30.04
N LEU A 137 22.97 -7.37 -30.14
CA LEU A 137 23.50 -8.25 -29.08
C LEU A 137 24.98 -7.99 -28.83
N ARG A 138 25.77 -7.75 -29.88
CA ARG A 138 27.18 -7.41 -29.73
C ARG A 138 27.38 -6.08 -29.05
N ASP A 139 26.55 -5.07 -29.33
CA ASP A 139 26.63 -3.76 -28.69
C ASP A 139 26.22 -3.85 -27.21
N ILE A 140 25.15 -4.60 -26.88
CA ILE A 140 24.75 -4.91 -25.49
C ILE A 140 25.90 -5.59 -24.73
N ALA A 141 26.50 -6.63 -25.29
CA ALA A 141 27.59 -7.35 -24.66
C ALA A 141 28.85 -6.50 -24.47
N ARG A 142 29.09 -5.54 -25.37
CA ARG A 142 30.22 -4.61 -25.29
C ARG A 142 30.00 -3.51 -24.26
N ASN A 143 28.77 -3.04 -24.11
CA ASN A 143 28.38 -1.92 -23.26
C ASN A 143 27.55 -2.35 -22.03
N LYS A 144 27.93 -3.43 -21.37
CA LYS A 144 27.19 -4.06 -20.26
C LYS A 144 26.64 -3.07 -19.23
N GLY A 145 27.45 -2.10 -18.78
CA GLY A 145 27.02 -1.12 -17.79
C GLY A 145 25.87 -0.24 -18.26
N ARG A 146 25.89 0.21 -19.55
CA ARG A 146 24.80 0.99 -20.12
C ARG A 146 23.54 0.14 -20.28
N SER A 147 23.69 -1.09 -20.75
CA SER A 147 22.59 -2.01 -20.96
C SER A 147 21.91 -2.38 -19.63
N ILE A 148 22.69 -2.71 -18.59
CA ILE A 148 22.15 -2.96 -17.24
C ILE A 148 21.39 -1.75 -16.73
N MET A 149 21.95 -0.54 -16.86
CA MET A 149 21.31 0.67 -16.39
C MET A 149 19.99 0.94 -17.12
N ALA A 150 19.93 0.69 -18.44
CA ALA A 150 18.70 0.80 -19.21
C ALA A 150 17.66 -0.26 -18.79
N ILE A 151 18.09 -1.52 -18.60
CA ILE A 151 17.20 -2.61 -18.15
C ILE A 151 16.63 -2.29 -16.77
N VAL A 152 17.46 -1.89 -15.82
CA VAL A 152 17.02 -1.52 -14.46
C VAL A 152 16.07 -0.33 -14.49
N GLY A 153 16.33 0.67 -15.33
CA GLY A 153 15.42 1.81 -15.50
C GLY A 153 14.05 1.41 -16.04
N VAL A 154 14.01 0.65 -17.15
CA VAL A 154 12.74 0.16 -17.72
C VAL A 154 12.02 -0.76 -16.74
N MET A 155 12.74 -1.69 -16.11
CA MET A 155 12.17 -2.61 -15.11
C MET A 155 11.57 -1.84 -13.92
N GLY A 156 12.25 -0.82 -13.40
CA GLY A 156 11.75 0.01 -12.32
C GLY A 156 10.47 0.76 -12.70
N CYS A 157 10.45 1.40 -13.87
CA CYS A 157 9.24 2.09 -14.36
C CYS A 157 8.08 1.13 -14.59
N THR A 158 8.33 -0.03 -15.20
CA THR A 158 7.30 -1.04 -15.44
C THR A 158 6.76 -1.59 -14.12
N MET A 159 7.64 -1.86 -13.15
CA MET A 159 7.24 -2.32 -11.81
C MET A 159 6.31 -1.30 -11.12
N LEU A 160 6.64 -0.02 -11.19
CA LEU A 160 5.79 1.04 -10.62
C LEU A 160 4.43 1.11 -11.30
N MET A 161 4.37 1.01 -12.65
CA MET A 161 3.10 0.99 -13.37
C MET A 161 2.25 -0.23 -13.02
N VAL A 162 2.84 -1.42 -12.98
CA VAL A 162 2.12 -2.65 -12.61
C VAL A 162 1.62 -2.57 -11.17
N CYS A 163 2.42 -2.00 -10.26
CA CYS A 163 2.00 -1.78 -8.88
C CYS A 163 0.81 -0.81 -8.79
N ALA A 164 0.85 0.31 -9.50
CA ALA A 164 -0.22 1.31 -9.50
C ALA A 164 -1.53 0.76 -10.08
N PHE A 165 -1.48 0.13 -11.25
CA PHE A 165 -2.67 -0.48 -11.85
C PHE A 165 -3.19 -1.67 -11.04
N GLY A 166 -2.31 -2.50 -10.48
CA GLY A 166 -2.69 -3.60 -9.60
C GLY A 166 -3.38 -3.12 -8.31
N MET A 167 -2.93 -1.99 -7.75
CA MET A 167 -3.59 -1.39 -6.59
C MET A 167 -4.99 -0.88 -6.95
N LEU A 168 -5.16 -0.21 -8.09
CA LEU A 168 -6.48 0.25 -8.58
C LEU A 168 -7.43 -0.92 -8.82
N ASP A 169 -6.97 -1.99 -9.47
CA ASP A 169 -7.77 -3.18 -9.72
C ASP A 169 -8.17 -3.89 -8.41
N THR A 170 -7.25 -3.98 -7.46
CA THR A 170 -7.52 -4.52 -6.14
C THR A 170 -8.56 -3.68 -5.39
N MET A 171 -8.47 -2.36 -5.46
CA MET A 171 -9.41 -1.46 -4.81
C MET A 171 -10.80 -1.56 -5.43
N ASN A 172 -10.93 -1.55 -6.75
CA ASN A 172 -12.20 -1.75 -7.43
C ASN A 172 -12.82 -3.11 -7.09
N SER A 173 -12.02 -4.18 -7.12
CA SER A 173 -12.48 -5.51 -6.76
C SER A 173 -12.91 -5.62 -5.28
N TYR A 174 -12.27 -4.85 -4.40
CA TYR A 174 -12.66 -4.72 -2.99
C TYR A 174 -14.01 -4.03 -2.85
N LEU A 175 -14.21 -2.89 -3.52
CA LEU A 175 -15.46 -2.12 -3.48
C LEU A 175 -16.64 -2.95 -4.02
N ASP A 176 -16.48 -3.59 -5.19
CA ASP A 176 -17.49 -4.46 -5.77
C ASP A 176 -17.85 -5.61 -4.82
N TRP A 177 -16.84 -6.19 -4.18
CA TRP A 177 -17.09 -7.31 -3.26
C TRP A 177 -17.77 -6.83 -1.98
N GLN A 178 -17.30 -5.76 -1.36
CA GLN A 178 -17.83 -5.25 -0.10
C GLN A 178 -19.24 -4.69 -0.26
N PHE A 179 -19.46 -3.83 -1.24
CA PHE A 179 -20.70 -3.07 -1.36
C PHE A 179 -21.72 -3.71 -2.29
N ASP A 180 -21.27 -4.41 -3.37
CA ASP A 180 -22.22 -5.03 -4.29
C ASP A 180 -22.58 -6.47 -3.91
N LYS A 181 -21.69 -7.20 -3.21
CA LYS A 181 -21.92 -8.62 -2.92
C LYS A 181 -22.22 -8.91 -1.46
N LEU A 182 -21.48 -8.34 -0.51
CA LEU A 182 -21.67 -8.63 0.91
C LEU A 182 -22.71 -7.72 1.55
N ASN A 183 -22.60 -6.42 1.38
CA ASN A 183 -23.49 -5.42 1.94
C ASN A 183 -24.58 -5.07 0.94
N LYS A 184 -25.79 -5.56 1.18
CA LYS A 184 -26.96 -5.35 0.32
C LYS A 184 -27.92 -4.31 0.87
N PHE A 185 -27.44 -3.38 1.65
CA PHE A 185 -28.19 -2.29 2.21
C PHE A 185 -27.75 -0.94 1.60
N SER A 186 -28.69 -0.01 1.52
CA SER A 186 -28.38 1.37 1.10
C SER A 186 -28.01 2.26 2.28
N TYR A 187 -28.58 1.99 3.46
CA TYR A 187 -28.33 2.76 4.67
C TYR A 187 -28.19 1.85 5.88
N LYS A 188 -27.22 2.22 6.73
CA LYS A 188 -26.95 1.62 8.03
C LYS A 188 -27.29 2.62 9.11
N LEU A 189 -28.24 2.29 9.97
CA LEU A 189 -28.70 3.10 11.10
C LEU A 189 -28.06 2.54 12.38
N SER A 190 -27.08 3.23 12.93
CA SER A 190 -26.51 2.85 14.23
C SER A 190 -27.36 3.46 15.34
N LEU A 191 -27.90 2.61 16.20
CA LEU A 191 -28.76 3.03 17.31
C LEU A 191 -27.96 3.72 18.41
N ASP A 192 -28.59 4.57 19.18
CA ASP A 192 -27.97 5.18 20.35
C ASP A 192 -27.80 4.11 21.45
N ASN A 193 -26.77 4.23 22.28
CA ASN A 193 -26.54 3.29 23.39
C ASN A 193 -27.69 3.28 24.42
N ASN A 194 -28.47 4.34 24.47
CA ASN A 194 -29.58 4.55 25.40
C ASN A 194 -30.96 4.56 24.74
N TYR A 195 -31.09 3.95 23.54
CA TYR A 195 -32.38 3.88 22.88
C TYR A 195 -33.41 3.12 23.74
N THR A 196 -34.67 3.55 23.66
CA THR A 196 -35.79 2.89 24.34
C THR A 196 -36.40 1.81 23.42
N ASP A 197 -37.19 0.89 24.02
CA ASP A 197 -37.93 -0.12 23.24
C ASP A 197 -38.86 0.55 22.23
N ASN A 198 -39.47 1.67 22.61
CA ASN A 198 -40.31 2.49 21.70
C ASN A 198 -39.51 3.02 20.50
N ASP A 199 -38.30 3.51 20.72
CA ASP A 199 -37.43 4.00 19.63
C ASP A 199 -37.08 2.87 18.68
N PHE A 200 -36.74 1.71 19.21
CA PHE A 200 -36.44 0.52 18.42
C PHE A 200 -37.65 0.05 17.60
N GLU A 201 -38.84 -0.02 18.21
CA GLU A 201 -40.08 -0.39 17.50
C GLU A 201 -40.40 0.62 16.39
N ASN A 202 -40.24 1.92 16.64
CA ASN A 202 -40.45 2.97 15.65
C ASN A 202 -39.45 2.86 14.48
N VAL A 203 -38.19 2.66 14.77
CA VAL A 203 -37.14 2.49 13.75
C VAL A 203 -37.38 1.25 12.91
N THR A 204 -37.64 0.10 13.54
CA THR A 204 -37.85 -1.16 12.81
C THR A 204 -39.15 -1.15 12.00
N LYS A 205 -40.21 -0.55 12.51
CA LYS A 205 -41.49 -0.38 11.81
C LYS A 205 -41.38 0.48 10.56
N ASN A 206 -40.60 1.56 10.61
CA ASN A 206 -40.48 2.50 9.51
C ASN A 206 -39.37 2.12 8.50
N TYR A 207 -38.29 1.47 8.95
CA TYR A 207 -37.09 1.26 8.13
C TYR A 207 -36.75 -0.20 7.89
N GLY A 208 -37.32 -1.16 8.64
CA GLY A 208 -37.15 -2.59 8.44
C GLY A 208 -36.56 -3.34 9.64
N ASN A 209 -36.71 -4.65 9.60
CA ASN A 209 -36.36 -5.58 10.71
C ASN A 209 -34.97 -6.24 10.53
N ALA A 210 -34.20 -5.80 9.58
CA ALA A 210 -32.86 -6.35 9.37
C ALA A 210 -31.89 -5.71 10.36
N THR A 211 -31.44 -6.48 11.35
CA THR A 211 -30.66 -5.96 12.48
C THR A 211 -29.36 -6.73 12.69
N SER A 212 -28.41 -6.11 13.35
CA SER A 212 -27.24 -6.78 13.90
C SER A 212 -26.86 -6.18 15.24
N GLU A 213 -26.05 -6.93 15.97
CA GLU A 213 -25.39 -6.49 17.20
C GLU A 213 -23.91 -6.78 17.10
N SER A 214 -23.06 -5.79 17.41
CA SER A 214 -21.61 -5.93 17.40
C SER A 214 -21.06 -5.67 18.80
N LEU A 215 -20.45 -6.70 19.39
CA LEU A 215 -19.95 -6.66 20.76
C LEU A 215 -18.46 -6.85 20.80
N GLY A 216 -17.79 -6.07 21.64
CA GLY A 216 -16.41 -6.31 22.00
C GLY A 216 -16.29 -7.56 22.88
N ILE A 217 -15.39 -8.44 22.51
CA ILE A 217 -15.13 -9.71 23.22
C ILE A 217 -13.65 -9.90 23.50
N GLU A 218 -13.35 -10.73 24.49
CA GLU A 218 -12.03 -11.28 24.73
C GLU A 218 -12.06 -12.78 24.42
N ILE A 219 -11.15 -13.24 23.56
CA ILE A 219 -11.00 -14.65 23.18
C ILE A 219 -9.80 -15.21 23.94
N LYS A 220 -9.96 -16.35 24.59
CA LYS A 220 -8.88 -17.07 25.28
C LYS A 220 -8.33 -18.17 24.36
N ILE A 221 -7.01 -18.13 24.14
CA ILE A 221 -6.26 -19.11 23.35
C ILE A 221 -5.08 -19.59 24.18
N GLY A 222 -5.23 -20.76 24.82
CA GLY A 222 -4.27 -21.22 25.81
C GLY A 222 -4.17 -20.22 26.97
N ASP A 223 -2.97 -19.71 27.22
CA ASP A 223 -2.72 -18.71 28.28
C ASP A 223 -2.83 -17.24 27.79
N LYS A 224 -3.06 -17.03 26.51
CA LYS A 224 -3.18 -15.69 25.91
C LYS A 224 -4.63 -15.30 25.78
N LYS A 225 -4.86 -14.00 25.93
CA LYS A 225 -6.15 -13.35 25.71
C LYS A 225 -6.00 -12.32 24.59
N GLU A 226 -6.94 -12.35 23.64
CA GLU A 226 -6.97 -11.44 22.49
C GLU A 226 -8.31 -10.73 22.43
N THR A 227 -8.26 -9.39 22.39
CA THR A 227 -9.44 -8.55 22.21
C THR A 227 -9.90 -8.62 20.75
N ASN A 228 -11.19 -8.83 20.57
CA ASN A 228 -11.80 -8.93 19.25
C ASN A 228 -13.26 -8.46 19.28
N THR A 229 -13.97 -8.64 18.18
CA THR A 229 -15.40 -8.34 18.06
C THR A 229 -16.16 -9.58 17.61
N ILE A 230 -17.37 -9.74 18.11
CA ILE A 230 -18.35 -10.68 17.58
C ILE A 230 -19.52 -9.89 16.99
N THR A 231 -19.94 -10.25 15.77
CA THR A 231 -21.14 -9.70 15.15
C THR A 231 -22.22 -10.75 15.09
N ILE A 232 -23.34 -10.47 15.75
CA ILE A 232 -24.54 -11.28 15.75
C ILE A 232 -25.43 -10.76 14.63
N ASN A 233 -25.72 -11.61 13.66
CA ASN A 233 -26.46 -11.25 12.46
C ASN A 233 -27.90 -11.77 12.48
N ASP A 234 -28.85 -10.86 12.35
CA ASP A 234 -30.27 -11.10 12.09
C ASP A 234 -30.74 -10.39 10.78
N ALA A 235 -29.81 -10.05 9.92
CA ALA A 235 -30.02 -9.30 8.66
C ALA A 235 -29.57 -10.11 7.43
N LYS A 236 -30.03 -11.36 7.29
CA LYS A 236 -29.57 -12.33 6.27
C LYS A 236 -29.60 -11.81 4.83
N ASP A 237 -30.59 -10.99 4.49
CA ASP A 237 -30.77 -10.46 3.14
C ASP A 237 -29.90 -9.23 2.87
N TYR A 238 -29.43 -8.55 3.91
CA TYR A 238 -28.67 -7.31 3.84
C TYR A 238 -27.18 -7.52 4.12
N LEU A 239 -26.85 -8.40 5.06
CA LEU A 239 -25.48 -8.80 5.38
C LEU A 239 -25.24 -10.23 4.94
N ARG A 240 -24.47 -10.40 3.89
CA ARG A 240 -24.11 -11.71 3.33
C ARG A 240 -22.67 -12.06 3.66
N TYR A 241 -22.42 -13.33 3.80
CA TYR A 241 -21.11 -13.89 4.06
C TYR A 241 -20.65 -14.75 2.90
N THR A 242 -19.36 -14.82 2.67
CA THR A 242 -18.76 -15.67 1.63
C THR A 242 -17.65 -16.52 2.21
N ASP A 243 -17.43 -17.68 1.62
CA ASP A 243 -16.28 -18.55 1.88
C ASP A 243 -15.01 -18.06 1.14
N HIS A 244 -13.95 -18.86 1.20
CA HIS A 244 -12.69 -18.62 0.50
C HIS A 244 -12.87 -18.41 -1.01
N ASP A 245 -13.75 -19.16 -1.64
CA ASP A 245 -14.04 -19.13 -3.08
C ASP A 245 -15.04 -18.04 -3.47
N LYS A 246 -15.41 -17.15 -2.54
CA LYS A 246 -16.41 -16.09 -2.71
C LYS A 246 -17.83 -16.64 -2.97
N LYS A 247 -18.14 -17.86 -2.55
CA LYS A 247 -19.50 -18.44 -2.56
C LYS A 247 -20.24 -18.00 -1.31
N TYR A 248 -21.52 -17.68 -1.46
CA TYR A 248 -22.36 -17.29 -0.33
C TYR A 248 -22.53 -18.44 0.66
N ILE A 249 -22.44 -18.11 1.93
CA ILE A 249 -22.68 -19.02 3.05
C ILE A 249 -23.69 -18.39 4.00
N ASP A 250 -24.57 -19.24 4.55
CA ASP A 250 -25.48 -18.86 5.62
C ASP A 250 -24.89 -19.23 6.97
N LEU A 251 -25.04 -18.34 7.95
CA LEU A 251 -24.62 -18.62 9.32
C LEU A 251 -25.56 -19.68 9.93
N LYS A 252 -25.01 -20.83 10.30
CA LYS A 252 -25.73 -21.89 10.97
C LYS A 252 -25.89 -21.60 12.47
N ASN A 253 -26.78 -22.35 13.13
CA ASN A 253 -27.13 -22.12 14.55
C ASN A 253 -26.39 -23.05 15.52
N ASP A 254 -25.30 -23.67 15.10
CA ASP A 254 -24.58 -24.72 15.87
C ASP A 254 -23.13 -24.28 16.24
N GLY A 255 -22.79 -23.00 16.05
CA GLY A 255 -21.48 -22.47 16.42
C GLY A 255 -21.22 -21.09 15.86
N VAL A 256 -19.94 -20.72 15.87
CA VAL A 256 -19.46 -19.43 15.36
C VAL A 256 -18.66 -19.60 14.07
N TYR A 257 -18.72 -18.59 13.23
CA TYR A 257 -17.84 -18.42 12.08
C TYR A 257 -16.72 -17.45 12.46
N ILE A 258 -15.53 -17.71 11.98
CA ILE A 258 -14.38 -16.83 12.16
C ILE A 258 -13.91 -16.32 10.80
N THR A 259 -13.54 -15.04 10.73
CA THR A 259 -12.96 -14.51 9.48
C THR A 259 -11.62 -15.18 9.19
N GLU A 260 -11.38 -15.53 7.92
CA GLU A 260 -10.18 -16.26 7.48
C GLU A 260 -8.88 -15.59 7.96
N LYS A 261 -8.84 -14.26 7.94
CA LYS A 261 -7.69 -13.50 8.39
C LYS A 261 -7.45 -13.61 9.90
N LEU A 262 -8.52 -13.60 10.70
CA LEU A 262 -8.44 -13.81 12.14
C LEU A 262 -8.05 -15.25 12.49
N SER A 263 -8.63 -16.23 11.79
CA SER A 263 -8.27 -17.66 11.91
C SER A 263 -6.77 -17.87 11.70
N ASN A 264 -6.20 -17.29 10.62
CA ASN A 264 -4.78 -17.38 10.34
C ASN A 264 -3.92 -16.66 11.39
N LYS A 265 -4.35 -15.47 11.88
CA LYS A 265 -3.66 -14.71 12.92
C LYS A 265 -3.57 -15.50 14.23
N LEU A 266 -4.66 -16.15 14.61
CA LEU A 266 -4.80 -16.89 15.86
C LEU A 266 -4.42 -18.38 15.75
N ASN A 267 -4.10 -18.85 14.54
CA ASN A 267 -3.83 -20.26 14.20
C ASN A 267 -4.96 -21.20 14.61
N LEU A 268 -6.21 -20.76 14.43
CA LEU A 268 -7.44 -21.50 14.69
C LEU A 268 -7.99 -22.13 13.42
N LYS A 269 -8.66 -23.27 13.54
CA LYS A 269 -9.23 -24.03 12.40
C LYS A 269 -10.69 -24.35 12.64
N VAL A 270 -11.38 -24.67 11.56
CA VAL A 270 -12.74 -25.22 11.64
C VAL A 270 -12.72 -26.51 12.45
N GLY A 271 -13.57 -26.60 13.45
CA GLY A 271 -13.66 -27.71 14.39
C GLY A 271 -13.05 -27.40 15.76
N ASP A 272 -12.20 -26.39 15.87
CA ASP A 272 -11.63 -25.97 17.15
C ASP A 272 -12.69 -25.31 18.03
N GLU A 273 -12.50 -25.45 19.34
CA GLU A 273 -13.30 -24.78 20.35
C GLU A 273 -12.57 -23.55 20.86
N ILE A 274 -13.30 -22.43 20.98
CA ILE A 274 -12.80 -21.18 21.53
C ILE A 274 -13.59 -20.80 22.77
N SER A 275 -12.90 -20.29 23.78
CA SER A 275 -13.52 -19.68 24.95
C SER A 275 -13.48 -18.15 24.80
N TRP A 276 -14.60 -17.51 25.01
CA TRP A 276 -14.73 -16.06 24.86
C TRP A 276 -15.74 -15.49 25.87
N HIS A 277 -15.62 -14.21 26.18
CA HIS A 277 -16.61 -13.48 26.96
C HIS A 277 -16.84 -12.09 26.37
N VAL A 278 -18.01 -11.54 26.62
CA VAL A 278 -18.35 -10.15 26.24
C VAL A 278 -17.76 -9.19 27.27
N PHE A 279 -17.22 -8.06 26.84
CA PHE A 279 -16.75 -7.03 27.78
C PHE A 279 -17.89 -6.54 28.67
N GLY A 280 -17.59 -6.49 29.97
CA GLY A 280 -18.58 -6.15 31.02
C GLY A 280 -19.36 -7.36 31.56
N ASN A 281 -19.12 -8.56 31.04
CA ASN A 281 -19.67 -9.81 31.57
C ASN A 281 -18.53 -10.80 31.87
N ASP A 282 -18.43 -11.27 33.10
CA ASP A 282 -17.38 -12.19 33.54
C ASP A 282 -17.62 -13.65 33.15
N THR A 283 -18.78 -13.95 32.55
CA THR A 283 -19.15 -15.30 32.13
C THR A 283 -18.44 -15.70 30.85
N TRP A 284 -17.70 -16.79 30.90
CA TRP A 284 -17.01 -17.35 29.73
C TRP A 284 -17.92 -18.37 29.02
N TYR A 285 -18.00 -18.20 27.71
CA TYR A 285 -18.73 -19.10 26.81
C TYR A 285 -17.74 -19.90 25.97
N THR A 286 -18.09 -21.14 25.69
CA THR A 286 -17.31 -21.97 24.76
C THR A 286 -18.12 -22.21 23.51
N SER A 287 -17.50 -21.91 22.36
CA SER A 287 -18.15 -22.08 21.05
C SER A 287 -17.24 -22.83 20.11
N LYS A 288 -17.85 -23.66 19.27
CA LYS A 288 -17.14 -24.37 18.21
C LYS A 288 -17.06 -23.49 16.97
N ILE A 289 -15.89 -23.43 16.33
CA ILE A 289 -15.72 -22.81 15.02
C ILE A 289 -16.27 -23.78 13.97
N ILE A 290 -17.39 -23.43 13.34
CA ILE A 290 -18.08 -24.29 12.37
C ILE A 290 -17.78 -23.92 10.92
N GLY A 291 -17.18 -22.75 10.68
CA GLY A 291 -16.81 -22.33 9.35
C GLY A 291 -15.89 -21.11 9.33
N LEU A 292 -15.28 -20.92 8.18
CA LEU A 292 -14.53 -19.69 7.87
C LEU A 292 -15.40 -18.83 6.97
N ASN A 293 -15.40 -17.53 7.24
CA ASN A 293 -15.97 -16.56 6.32
C ASN A 293 -14.91 -15.56 5.89
N ARG A 294 -15.11 -14.98 4.73
CA ARG A 294 -14.21 -14.00 4.17
C ARG A 294 -14.85 -12.62 4.30
N ASP A 295 -14.20 -11.76 5.08
CA ASP A 295 -14.57 -10.36 5.24
C ASP A 295 -13.36 -9.51 4.87
N PRO A 296 -13.45 -8.64 3.85
CA PRO A 296 -12.32 -7.82 3.42
C PRO A 296 -11.96 -6.73 4.43
N GLN A 297 -12.91 -6.30 5.27
CA GLN A 297 -12.74 -5.18 6.17
C GLN A 297 -12.49 -5.60 7.62
N ASN A 298 -13.29 -6.54 8.13
CA ASN A 298 -13.31 -6.87 9.55
C ASN A 298 -12.60 -8.20 9.84
N GLN A 299 -11.91 -8.24 10.98
CA GLN A 299 -11.35 -9.46 11.55
C GLN A 299 -12.15 -9.77 12.82
N GLN A 300 -13.13 -10.65 12.73
CA GLN A 300 -14.13 -10.86 13.80
C GLN A 300 -14.68 -12.27 13.82
N LEU A 301 -15.42 -12.58 14.88
CA LEU A 301 -16.34 -13.71 14.94
C LEU A 301 -17.69 -13.27 14.40
N ASN A 302 -18.41 -14.21 13.78
CA ASN A 302 -19.78 -14.00 13.31
C ASN A 302 -20.66 -15.14 13.82
N ALA A 303 -21.84 -14.80 14.32
CA ALA A 303 -22.81 -15.75 14.81
C ALA A 303 -24.22 -15.40 14.31
N SER A 304 -25.09 -16.42 14.21
CA SER A 304 -26.50 -16.16 14.01
C SER A 304 -27.14 -15.74 15.35
N ARG A 305 -28.21 -14.95 15.30
CA ARG A 305 -28.99 -14.59 16.48
C ARG A 305 -29.46 -15.81 17.24
N ALA A 306 -30.00 -16.83 16.55
CA ALA A 306 -30.49 -18.06 17.18
C ALA A 306 -29.40 -18.80 17.95
N TYR A 307 -28.15 -18.83 17.45
CA TYR A 307 -27.05 -19.44 18.20
C TYR A 307 -26.67 -18.60 19.43
N TYR A 308 -26.61 -17.28 19.30
CA TYR A 308 -26.28 -16.39 20.40
C TYR A 308 -27.27 -16.49 21.56
N GLU A 309 -28.59 -16.47 21.24
CA GLU A 309 -29.67 -16.65 22.23
C GLU A 309 -29.65 -18.05 22.87
N SER A 310 -29.22 -19.09 22.14
CA SER A 310 -29.08 -20.44 22.69
C SER A 310 -28.00 -20.56 23.78
N LEU A 311 -27.05 -19.61 23.84
CA LEU A 311 -26.08 -19.51 24.92
C LEU A 311 -26.62 -18.83 26.18
N GLY A 312 -27.90 -18.43 26.18
CA GLY A 312 -28.53 -17.68 27.27
C GLY A 312 -28.19 -16.18 27.28
N LEU A 313 -27.70 -15.67 26.17
CA LEU A 313 -27.39 -14.26 25.98
C LEU A 313 -28.56 -13.52 25.36
N GLU A 314 -28.84 -12.30 25.83
CA GLU A 314 -29.90 -11.48 25.31
C GLU A 314 -29.38 -10.69 24.10
N TYR A 315 -30.08 -10.80 22.95
CA TYR A 315 -29.76 -10.05 21.76
C TYR A 315 -30.35 -8.65 21.83
N LYS A 316 -29.48 -7.64 21.72
CA LYS A 316 -29.87 -6.23 21.70
C LYS A 316 -29.28 -5.55 20.47
N ALA A 317 -30.11 -5.35 19.44
CA ALA A 317 -29.64 -4.75 18.19
C ALA A 317 -29.01 -3.37 18.41
N ASP A 318 -27.84 -3.15 17.83
CA ASP A 318 -27.16 -1.85 17.79
C ASP A 318 -27.25 -1.19 16.41
N THR A 319 -27.64 -1.95 15.41
CA THR A 319 -27.69 -1.52 14.02
C THR A 319 -28.93 -2.04 13.31
N VAL A 320 -29.56 -1.18 12.52
CA VAL A 320 -30.66 -1.50 11.60
C VAL A 320 -30.24 -1.21 10.18
N TYR A 321 -30.52 -2.12 9.25
CA TYR A 321 -30.21 -2.00 7.84
C TYR A 321 -31.46 -1.75 7.01
N THR A 322 -31.38 -0.81 6.06
CA THR A 322 -32.52 -0.47 5.20
C THR A 322 -32.08 -0.11 3.79
N ASN A 323 -33.02 -0.34 2.84
CA ASN A 323 -32.91 0.14 1.47
C ASN A 323 -33.84 1.33 1.17
N ASN A 324 -34.52 1.85 2.19
CA ASN A 324 -35.32 3.04 2.06
C ASN A 324 -34.40 4.24 1.81
N ASP A 325 -34.82 5.13 0.91
CA ASP A 325 -34.04 6.35 0.64
C ASP A 325 -34.13 7.33 1.83
N LEU A 326 -32.97 7.56 2.45
CA LEU A 326 -32.80 8.45 3.59
C LEU A 326 -31.99 9.71 3.26
N SER A 327 -31.78 10.02 1.98
CA SER A 327 -30.95 11.14 1.53
C SER A 327 -31.40 12.50 2.09
N ASN A 328 -32.68 12.64 2.41
CA ASN A 328 -33.29 13.88 2.96
C ASN A 328 -33.51 13.82 4.47
N VAL A 329 -33.19 12.71 5.14
CA VAL A 329 -33.41 12.51 6.58
C VAL A 329 -32.14 12.86 7.32
N LYS A 330 -32.18 13.91 8.14
CA LYS A 330 -31.00 14.35 8.92
C LYS A 330 -30.88 13.65 10.26
N GLU A 331 -32.00 13.42 10.93
CA GLU A 331 -32.05 12.82 12.26
C GLU A 331 -33.25 11.89 12.38
N ILE A 332 -33.04 10.78 13.07
CA ILE A 332 -34.07 9.79 13.44
C ILE A 332 -33.96 9.60 14.95
N GLU A 333 -35.09 9.68 15.67
CA GLU A 333 -35.12 9.45 17.11
C GLU A 333 -34.63 8.05 17.46
N GLY A 334 -33.74 7.94 18.43
CA GLY A 334 -33.07 6.68 18.80
C GLY A 334 -31.92 6.24 17.89
N VAL A 335 -31.61 7.00 16.84
CA VAL A 335 -30.49 6.71 15.92
C VAL A 335 -29.37 7.71 16.11
N LYS A 336 -28.18 7.22 16.39
CA LYS A 336 -26.97 8.03 16.59
C LYS A 336 -26.35 8.48 15.27
N THR A 337 -26.26 7.59 14.30
CA THR A 337 -25.64 7.89 12.99
C THR A 337 -26.38 7.17 11.86
N ILE A 338 -26.51 7.86 10.73
CA ILE A 338 -27.00 7.33 9.46
C ILE A 338 -25.81 7.28 8.51
N GLN A 339 -25.49 6.10 8.01
CA GLN A 339 -24.39 5.88 7.05
C GLN A 339 -24.96 5.30 5.76
N SER A 340 -24.51 5.81 4.61
CA SER A 340 -24.87 5.36 3.25
C SER A 340 -23.68 4.69 2.57
#